data_e9a7dfd905d6a14183c44a862b25f43b
#
_entry.id   e9a7dfd905d6a14183c44a862b25f43b
#
_cell.length_a   1.000
_cell.length_b   1.000
_cell.length_c   1.000
_cell.angle_alpha   90.00
_cell.angle_beta   90.00
_cell.angle_gamma   90.00
#
_symmetry.space_group_name_H-M   'P 1'
#
loop_
_entity.id
_entity.type
_entity.pdbx_description
1 polymer ?
#
loop_
_entity_poly.entity_id
_entity_poly.type
_entity_poly.pdbx_seq_one_letter_code
_entity_poly.pdbx_strand_id
1 'polypeptide(L)'
;MVDETSKRPLGNTGNKDLLGNANPDFTMGWSNTLTYKDLELYFLIDFRFGGEVMSLTQSELDANGVTKVTEDARARGYVEYQGQKFNDPRAFYSAVGGRNAISEYYMYDATCIRLREVSLSYSFPKTILENSRFIKGIDVSLAARNLCFLKKEAPFDPDAVMSVGNNNQGVDVFGMPTTRNIGFNLRLTF
;
A
#
# COMPACT_ATOMS: atom_id res chain seq x y z
N MET A 1 -28.54 6.07 0.11
CA MET A 1 -29.96 5.97 0.60
C MET A 1 -29.96 5.24 1.94
N VAL A 2 -30.94 5.52 2.79
CA VAL A 2 -31.11 4.82 4.06
C VAL A 2 -32.51 4.23 4.06
N ASP A 3 -32.65 2.98 4.47
CA ASP A 3 -33.96 2.37 4.70
C ASP A 3 -34.62 3.04 5.89
N GLU A 4 -35.77 3.66 5.67
CA GLU A 4 -36.48 4.41 6.71
C GLU A 4 -36.98 3.53 7.88
N THR A 5 -37.21 2.24 7.59
CA THR A 5 -37.72 1.30 8.59
C THR A 5 -36.61 0.69 9.43
N SER A 6 -35.54 0.20 8.78
CA SER A 6 -34.44 -0.48 9.46
C SER A 6 -33.28 0.45 9.84
N LYS A 7 -33.31 1.71 9.38
CA LYS A 7 -32.19 2.68 9.57
C LYS A 7 -30.84 2.17 9.07
N ARG A 8 -30.86 1.33 8.03
CA ARG A 8 -29.65 0.77 7.40
C ARG A 8 -29.31 1.50 6.12
N PRO A 9 -28.02 1.63 5.76
CA PRO A 9 -27.65 2.13 4.46
C PRO A 9 -28.11 1.16 3.36
N LEU A 10 -28.62 1.73 2.27
CA LEU A 10 -29.05 0.98 1.09
C LEU A 10 -28.13 1.30 -0.08
N GLY A 11 -27.60 0.26 -0.71
CA GLY A 11 -26.93 0.36 -1.99
C GLY A 11 -27.92 0.53 -3.14
N ASN A 12 -27.50 1.19 -4.21
CA ASN A 12 -28.27 1.25 -5.46
C ASN A 12 -28.03 -0.04 -6.24
N THR A 13 -28.94 -1.01 -6.10
CA THR A 13 -28.83 -2.30 -6.78
C THR A 13 -29.32 -2.30 -8.23
N GLY A 14 -29.99 -1.23 -8.65
CA GLY A 14 -30.64 -1.11 -9.97
C GLY A 14 -29.77 -0.49 -11.06
N ASN A 15 -28.88 0.43 -10.71
CA ASN A 15 -28.00 1.13 -11.64
C ASN A 15 -26.54 0.93 -11.26
N LYS A 16 -25.70 0.68 -12.27
CA LYS A 16 -24.25 0.66 -12.12
C LYS A 16 -23.73 2.06 -12.39
N ASP A 17 -23.30 2.74 -11.37
CA ASP A 17 -22.67 4.05 -11.49
C ASP A 17 -21.15 3.91 -11.59
N LEU A 18 -20.51 4.81 -12.33
CA LEU A 18 -19.06 4.89 -12.37
C LEU A 18 -18.59 5.49 -11.05
N LEU A 19 -17.88 4.70 -10.24
CA LEU A 19 -17.39 5.14 -8.93
C LEU A 19 -16.01 5.78 -9.01
N GLY A 20 -15.18 5.40 -10.00
CA GLY A 20 -13.85 5.92 -10.10
C GLY A 20 -13.01 5.33 -11.23
N ASN A 21 -11.75 5.74 -11.29
CA ASN A 21 -10.77 5.30 -12.27
C ASN A 21 -9.56 4.69 -11.58
N ALA A 22 -9.26 3.43 -11.87
CA ALA A 22 -8.12 2.73 -11.28
C ALA A 22 -6.74 3.21 -11.81
N ASN A 23 -6.72 3.91 -12.96
CA ASN A 23 -5.47 4.39 -13.54
C ASN A 23 -4.99 5.62 -12.79
N PRO A 24 -3.71 5.70 -12.42
CA PRO A 24 -3.14 6.91 -11.86
C PRO A 24 -3.10 8.03 -12.91
N ASP A 25 -3.18 9.27 -12.45
CA ASP A 25 -3.00 10.45 -13.30
C ASP A 25 -1.56 10.51 -13.81
N PHE A 26 -0.59 10.22 -12.94
CA PHE A 26 0.80 10.01 -13.34
C PHE A 26 1.56 9.17 -12.31
N THR A 27 2.66 8.58 -12.78
CA THR A 27 3.64 7.89 -11.94
C THR A 27 5.03 8.45 -12.22
N MET A 28 5.87 8.53 -11.19
CA MET A 28 7.23 9.04 -11.30
C MET A 28 8.17 8.24 -10.40
N GLY A 29 9.36 7.91 -10.90
CA GLY A 29 10.45 7.38 -10.11
C GLY A 29 11.56 8.43 -10.01
N TRP A 30 11.99 8.75 -8.79
CA TRP A 30 13.15 9.60 -8.55
C TRP A 30 14.26 8.79 -7.92
N SER A 31 15.33 8.57 -8.69
CA SER A 31 16.53 7.91 -8.20
C SER A 31 17.69 8.88 -8.10
N ASN A 32 18.53 8.67 -7.10
CA ASN A 32 19.74 9.46 -6.91
C ASN A 32 20.86 8.59 -6.36
N THR A 33 22.10 8.86 -6.82
CA THR A 33 23.31 8.22 -6.33
C THR A 33 24.25 9.29 -5.82
N LEU A 34 24.61 9.20 -4.55
CA LEU A 34 25.55 10.10 -3.89
C LEU A 34 26.84 9.32 -3.61
N THR A 35 27.94 9.76 -4.20
CA THR A 35 29.23 9.13 -4.00
C THR A 35 30.15 10.05 -3.22
N TYR A 36 30.72 9.53 -2.14
CA TYR A 36 31.74 10.22 -1.36
C TYR A 36 32.91 9.28 -1.09
N LYS A 37 34.04 9.53 -1.75
CA LYS A 37 35.22 8.65 -1.74
C LYS A 37 34.83 7.21 -2.14
N ASP A 38 35.02 6.27 -1.24
CA ASP A 38 34.72 4.85 -1.43
C ASP A 38 33.31 4.44 -0.98
N LEU A 39 32.49 5.41 -0.56
CA LEU A 39 31.12 5.21 -0.11
C LEU A 39 30.13 5.67 -1.18
N GLU A 40 29.15 4.84 -1.48
CA GLU A 40 28.05 5.15 -2.39
C GLU A 40 26.71 4.90 -1.71
N LEU A 41 25.86 5.94 -1.70
CA LEU A 41 24.47 5.86 -1.27
C LEU A 41 23.56 6.02 -2.48
N TYR A 42 22.76 5.01 -2.75
CA TYR A 42 21.68 5.05 -3.74
C TYR A 42 20.33 5.02 -3.07
N PHE A 43 19.37 5.77 -3.60
CA PHE A 43 17.97 5.65 -3.21
C PHE A 43 17.03 5.86 -4.39
N LEU A 44 15.87 5.21 -4.32
CA LEU A 44 14.76 5.32 -5.27
C LEU A 44 13.48 5.62 -4.50
N ILE A 45 12.86 6.76 -4.81
CA ILE A 45 11.53 7.13 -4.34
C ILE A 45 10.56 6.99 -5.50
N ASP A 46 9.49 6.29 -5.25
CA ASP A 46 8.42 6.00 -6.19
C ASP A 46 7.18 6.81 -5.82
N PHE A 47 6.59 7.47 -6.80
CA PHE A 47 5.42 8.33 -6.67
C PHE A 47 4.31 7.80 -7.55
N ARG A 48 3.13 7.67 -6.97
CA ARG A 48 1.88 7.46 -7.66
C ARG A 48 0.90 8.52 -7.22
N PHE A 49 0.32 9.25 -8.17
CA PHE A 49 -0.69 10.25 -7.90
C PHE A 49 -1.97 9.91 -8.66
N GLY A 50 -3.09 10.01 -7.93
CA GLY A 50 -4.41 9.69 -8.45
C GLY A 50 -4.61 8.18 -8.62
N GLY A 51 -5.74 7.87 -9.23
CA GLY A 51 -6.30 6.53 -9.30
C GLY A 51 -7.03 6.16 -8.04
N GLU A 52 -7.97 5.24 -8.17
CA GLU A 52 -8.79 4.76 -7.07
C GLU A 52 -8.68 3.25 -6.96
N VAL A 53 -8.74 2.75 -5.75
CA VAL A 53 -8.71 1.34 -5.45
C VAL A 53 -9.85 0.96 -4.52
N MET A 54 -10.61 -0.06 -4.91
CA MET A 54 -11.66 -0.65 -4.08
C MET A 54 -11.08 -1.79 -3.26
N SER A 55 -11.30 -1.80 -1.96
CA SER A 55 -10.91 -2.92 -1.10
C SER A 55 -12.08 -3.82 -0.77
N LEU A 56 -12.15 -4.95 -1.46
CA LEU A 56 -13.06 -6.04 -1.09
C LEU A 56 -12.57 -6.75 0.18
N THR A 57 -11.27 -6.77 0.41
CA THR A 57 -10.66 -7.28 1.65
C THR A 57 -11.21 -6.55 2.87
N GLN A 58 -11.14 -5.20 2.87
CA GLN A 58 -11.66 -4.39 3.98
C GLN A 58 -13.17 -4.59 4.15
N SER A 59 -13.89 -4.64 3.03
CA SER A 59 -15.33 -4.88 3.00
C SER A 59 -15.74 -6.19 3.70
N GLU A 60 -15.06 -7.28 3.37
CA GLU A 60 -15.32 -8.59 3.99
C GLU A 60 -14.92 -8.61 5.47
N LEU A 61 -13.79 -8.02 5.83
CA LEU A 61 -13.33 -7.96 7.21
C LEU A 61 -14.26 -7.09 8.09
N ASP A 62 -14.75 -5.97 7.57
CA ASP A 62 -15.68 -5.09 8.29
C ASP A 62 -17.04 -5.74 8.48
N ALA A 63 -17.57 -6.43 7.46
CA ALA A 63 -18.81 -7.19 7.57
C ALA A 63 -18.77 -8.24 8.70
N ASN A 64 -17.58 -8.83 8.90
CA ASN A 64 -17.34 -9.80 9.97
C ASN A 64 -16.92 -9.15 11.30
N GLY A 65 -16.73 -7.84 11.33
CA GLY A 65 -16.44 -7.07 12.54
C GLY A 65 -15.05 -7.31 13.15
N VAL A 66 -14.07 -7.71 12.32
CA VAL A 66 -12.71 -8.07 12.78
C VAL A 66 -11.67 -6.98 12.62
N THR A 67 -12.05 -5.82 12.07
CA THR A 67 -11.15 -4.69 11.90
C THR A 67 -11.13 -3.77 13.10
N LYS A 68 -10.06 -2.97 13.22
CA LYS A 68 -9.95 -1.94 14.26
C LYS A 68 -11.06 -0.91 14.16
N VAL A 69 -11.46 -0.54 12.94
CA VAL A 69 -12.54 0.43 12.67
C VAL A 69 -13.86 -0.06 13.25
N THR A 70 -14.18 -1.34 13.07
CA THR A 70 -15.41 -1.95 13.61
C THR A 70 -15.34 -2.12 15.14
N GLU A 71 -14.15 -2.39 15.70
CA GLU A 71 -13.93 -2.42 17.14
C GLU A 71 -14.22 -1.04 17.77
N ASP A 72 -13.61 0.01 17.22
CA ASP A 72 -13.77 1.39 17.70
C ASP A 72 -15.22 1.88 17.57
N ALA A 73 -15.89 1.47 16.49
CA ALA A 73 -17.32 1.79 16.31
C ALA A 73 -18.20 1.10 17.37
N ARG A 74 -17.91 -0.17 17.69
CA ARG A 74 -18.62 -0.88 18.78
C ARG A 74 -18.36 -0.24 20.13
N ALA A 75 -17.11 0.17 20.40
CA ALA A 75 -16.76 0.85 21.65
C ALA A 75 -17.48 2.21 21.78
N ARG A 76 -17.64 2.95 20.69
CA ARG A 76 -18.40 4.23 20.65
C ARG A 76 -19.91 4.02 20.69
N GLY A 77 -20.39 2.84 20.26
CA GLY A 77 -21.81 2.51 20.15
C GLY A 77 -22.53 3.08 18.94
N TYR A 78 -21.80 3.70 17.98
CA TYR A 78 -22.37 4.24 16.75
C TYR A 78 -21.35 4.38 15.62
N VAL A 79 -21.87 4.54 14.40
CA VAL A 79 -21.10 4.90 13.19
C VAL A 79 -21.67 6.19 12.64
N GLU A 80 -20.81 7.12 12.24
CA GLU A 80 -21.19 8.32 11.48
C GLU A 80 -20.78 8.13 10.03
N TYR A 81 -21.72 8.30 9.11
CA TYR A 81 -21.49 8.22 7.68
C TYR A 81 -22.40 9.23 6.95
N GLN A 82 -21.80 10.05 6.07
CA GLN A 82 -22.49 11.10 5.31
C GLN A 82 -23.40 12.01 6.17
N GLY A 83 -22.91 12.38 7.37
CA GLY A 83 -23.65 13.25 8.28
C GLY A 83 -24.81 12.58 9.03
N GLN A 84 -24.98 11.26 8.85
CA GLN A 84 -25.98 10.47 9.56
C GLN A 84 -25.34 9.60 10.63
N LYS A 85 -26.05 9.42 11.75
CA LYS A 85 -25.64 8.59 12.87
C LYS A 85 -26.40 7.29 12.91
N PHE A 86 -25.66 6.17 12.85
CA PHE A 86 -26.19 4.81 12.93
C PHE A 86 -25.83 4.22 14.29
N ASN A 87 -26.81 3.96 15.13
CA ASN A 87 -26.62 3.52 16.52
C ASN A 87 -26.38 2.01 16.67
N ASP A 88 -26.36 1.25 15.57
CA ASP A 88 -26.02 -0.17 15.53
C ASP A 88 -24.84 -0.39 14.58
N PRO A 89 -23.60 -0.37 15.07
CA PRO A 89 -22.41 -0.61 14.24
C PRO A 89 -22.42 -1.97 13.52
N ARG A 90 -22.93 -3.01 14.15
CA ARG A 90 -23.01 -4.34 13.55
C ARG A 90 -23.97 -4.35 12.36
N ALA A 91 -25.15 -3.77 12.53
CA ALA A 91 -26.11 -3.68 11.45
C ALA A 91 -25.61 -2.82 10.29
N PHE A 92 -24.89 -1.73 10.61
CA PHE A 92 -24.26 -0.87 9.61
C PHE A 92 -23.22 -1.64 8.78
N TYR A 93 -22.20 -2.23 9.40
CA TYR A 93 -21.14 -2.93 8.67
C TYR A 93 -21.63 -4.19 7.96
N SER A 94 -22.65 -4.87 8.46
CA SER A 94 -23.29 -5.96 7.73
C SER A 94 -24.07 -5.51 6.49
N ALA A 95 -24.50 -4.24 6.45
CA ALA A 95 -25.22 -3.68 5.30
C ALA A 95 -24.29 -3.07 4.26
N VAL A 96 -23.18 -2.42 4.68
CA VAL A 96 -22.23 -1.79 3.76
C VAL A 96 -21.14 -2.75 3.29
N GLY A 97 -20.80 -3.77 4.07
CA GLY A 97 -19.69 -4.70 3.83
C GLY A 97 -20.12 -6.03 3.19
N GLY A 98 -19.13 -6.89 2.93
CA GLY A 98 -19.30 -8.18 2.29
C GLY A 98 -19.31 -8.13 0.77
N ARG A 99 -19.62 -9.26 0.13
CA ARG A 99 -19.60 -9.40 -1.34
C ARG A 99 -20.58 -8.49 -2.09
N ASN A 100 -21.72 -8.18 -1.47
CA ASN A 100 -22.73 -7.29 -2.02
C ASN A 100 -22.62 -5.89 -1.38
N ALA A 101 -21.40 -5.49 -1.07
CA ALA A 101 -21.05 -4.24 -0.42
C ALA A 101 -21.55 -3.01 -1.17
N ILE A 102 -21.72 -1.94 -0.44
CA ILE A 102 -21.79 -0.59 -1.02
C ILE A 102 -20.35 -0.21 -1.41
N SER A 103 -20.02 -0.42 -2.69
CA SER A 103 -18.65 -0.30 -3.20
C SER A 103 -18.05 1.09 -2.95
N GLU A 104 -18.87 2.14 -3.01
CA GLU A 104 -18.48 3.52 -2.73
C GLU A 104 -17.84 3.69 -1.34
N TYR A 105 -18.32 2.96 -0.34
CA TYR A 105 -17.78 3.03 1.03
C TYR A 105 -16.34 2.52 1.14
N TYR A 106 -15.95 1.62 0.23
CA TYR A 106 -14.63 0.96 0.22
C TYR A 106 -13.72 1.41 -0.93
N MET A 107 -14.06 2.56 -1.55
CA MET A 107 -13.19 3.23 -2.51
C MET A 107 -12.17 4.10 -1.77
N TYR A 108 -10.92 4.01 -2.17
CA TYR A 108 -9.81 4.74 -1.59
C TYR A 108 -8.95 5.37 -2.69
N ASP A 109 -8.43 6.55 -2.41
CA ASP A 109 -7.41 7.18 -3.26
C ASP A 109 -6.12 6.33 -3.20
N ALA A 110 -5.61 5.95 -4.36
CA ALA A 110 -4.42 5.13 -4.51
C ALA A 110 -3.11 5.95 -4.52
N THR A 111 -3.19 7.25 -4.25
CA THR A 111 -2.02 8.12 -4.15
C THR A 111 -1.09 7.64 -3.06
N CYS A 112 0.17 7.40 -3.43
CA CYS A 112 1.20 7.01 -2.48
C CYS A 112 2.60 7.50 -2.92
N ILE A 113 3.45 7.71 -1.92
CA ILE A 113 4.88 8.00 -2.08
C ILE A 113 5.62 6.94 -1.26
N ARG A 114 6.52 6.21 -1.91
CA ARG A 114 7.20 5.06 -1.31
C ARG A 114 8.71 5.20 -1.44
N LEU A 115 9.45 4.92 -0.38
CA LEU A 115 10.88 4.67 -0.45
C LEU A 115 11.08 3.23 -0.94
N ARG A 116 11.28 3.10 -2.27
CA ARG A 116 11.30 1.81 -2.97
C ARG A 116 12.59 1.06 -2.73
N GLU A 117 13.72 1.76 -2.79
CA GLU A 117 15.04 1.16 -2.61
C GLU A 117 16.01 2.14 -1.95
N VAL A 118 16.83 1.62 -1.06
CA VAL A 118 18.00 2.29 -0.50
C VAL A 118 19.13 1.29 -0.48
N SER A 119 20.29 1.67 -1.00
CA SER A 119 21.50 0.86 -0.85
C SER A 119 22.67 1.72 -0.43
N LEU A 120 23.47 1.18 0.48
CA LEU A 120 24.72 1.76 0.93
C LEU A 120 25.84 0.78 0.59
N SER A 121 26.76 1.23 -0.28
CA SER A 121 27.87 0.42 -0.75
C SER A 121 29.20 1.05 -0.32
N TYR A 122 30.13 0.22 0.07
CA TYR A 122 31.47 0.62 0.42
C TYR A 122 32.49 -0.24 -0.33
N SER A 123 33.37 0.40 -1.10
CA SER A 123 34.47 -0.23 -1.83
C SER A 123 35.77 -0.05 -1.04
N PHE A 124 36.39 -1.13 -0.62
CA PHE A 124 37.63 -1.04 0.14
C PHE A 124 38.76 -0.49 -0.74
N PRO A 125 39.50 0.53 -0.26
CA PRO A 125 40.64 1.08 -1.00
C PRO A 125 41.68 0.02 -1.33
N LYS A 126 42.24 0.10 -2.52
CA LYS A 126 43.28 -0.86 -2.99
C LYS A 126 44.50 -0.90 -2.08
N THR A 127 44.83 0.21 -1.42
CA THR A 127 45.92 0.31 -0.45
C THR A 127 45.83 -0.68 0.71
N ILE A 128 44.60 -1.03 1.12
CA ILE A 128 44.38 -2.05 2.18
C ILE A 128 44.63 -3.46 1.63
N LEU A 129 44.45 -3.65 0.32
CA LEU A 129 44.53 -4.94 -0.36
C LEU A 129 45.91 -5.21 -0.98
N GLU A 130 46.83 -4.25 -0.97
CA GLU A 130 48.17 -4.36 -1.58
C GLU A 130 49.01 -5.55 -1.04
N ASN A 131 48.81 -5.92 0.22
CA ASN A 131 49.44 -7.08 0.82
C ASN A 131 48.73 -8.41 0.50
N SER A 132 47.56 -8.38 -0.15
CA SER A 132 46.88 -9.59 -0.56
C SER A 132 47.31 -10.05 -1.95
N ARG A 133 47.86 -11.24 -2.04
CA ARG A 133 48.29 -11.82 -3.30
C ARG A 133 47.13 -12.31 -4.19
N PHE A 134 45.97 -12.51 -3.63
CA PHE A 134 44.82 -13.14 -4.29
C PHE A 134 43.61 -12.21 -4.44
N ILE A 135 43.38 -11.31 -3.49
CA ILE A 135 42.20 -10.45 -3.48
C ILE A 135 42.56 -9.06 -4.03
N LYS A 136 41.94 -8.67 -5.13
CA LYS A 136 42.16 -7.38 -5.81
C LYS A 136 41.11 -6.33 -5.51
N GLY A 137 39.95 -6.74 -4.98
CA GLY A 137 38.88 -5.84 -4.62
C GLY A 137 37.91 -6.48 -3.62
N ILE A 138 37.39 -5.67 -2.73
CA ILE A 138 36.33 -6.03 -1.78
C ILE A 138 35.29 -4.92 -1.83
N ASP A 139 34.03 -5.26 -2.17
CA ASP A 139 32.90 -4.36 -2.10
C ASP A 139 31.86 -4.97 -1.17
N VAL A 140 31.37 -4.15 -0.26
CA VAL A 140 30.31 -4.52 0.68
C VAL A 140 29.14 -3.62 0.44
N SER A 141 27.93 -4.18 0.33
CA SER A 141 26.73 -3.36 0.22
C SER A 141 25.59 -3.89 1.07
N LEU A 142 24.84 -2.96 1.65
CA LEU A 142 23.58 -3.18 2.33
C LEU A 142 22.49 -2.59 1.46
N ALA A 143 21.53 -3.39 1.04
CA ALA A 143 20.39 -2.96 0.24
C ALA A 143 19.08 -3.26 0.97
N ALA A 144 18.17 -2.30 0.94
CA ALA A 144 16.85 -2.47 1.52
C ALA A 144 15.79 -2.02 0.51
N ARG A 145 14.72 -2.81 0.37
CA ARG A 145 13.61 -2.53 -0.56
C ARG A 145 12.28 -2.45 0.16
N ASN A 146 11.39 -1.61 -0.38
CA ASN A 146 10.05 -1.36 0.15
C ASN A 146 10.07 -0.98 1.64
N LEU A 147 10.98 -0.09 2.04
CA LEU A 147 11.21 0.24 3.45
C LEU A 147 10.00 0.85 4.12
N CYS A 148 9.40 1.87 3.49
CA CYS A 148 8.24 2.55 4.04
C CYS A 148 7.48 3.34 2.97
N PHE A 149 6.22 3.61 3.28
CA PHE A 149 5.48 4.68 2.64
C PHE A 149 5.80 6.00 3.33
N LEU A 150 6.20 7.01 2.55
CA LEU A 150 6.37 8.38 3.03
C LEU A 150 5.01 9.08 3.10
N LYS A 151 4.12 8.75 2.15
CA LYS A 151 2.72 9.17 2.11
C LYS A 151 1.87 8.03 1.56
N LYS A 152 0.67 7.85 2.09
CA LYS A 152 -0.29 6.85 1.65
C LYS A 152 -1.69 7.27 2.08
N GLU A 153 -2.63 7.33 1.13
CA GLU A 153 -4.02 7.68 1.40
C GLU A 153 -4.86 6.44 1.74
N ALA A 154 -4.67 5.33 1.02
CA ALA A 154 -5.35 4.07 1.33
C ALA A 154 -4.83 3.44 2.64
N PRO A 155 -5.67 2.79 3.46
CA PRO A 155 -5.22 2.12 4.71
C PRO A 155 -4.35 0.89 4.46
N PHE A 156 -4.35 0.34 3.26
CA PHE A 156 -3.58 -0.83 2.81
C PHE A 156 -2.56 -0.44 1.72
N ASP A 157 -1.85 -1.42 1.17
CA ASP A 157 -0.92 -1.20 0.05
C ASP A 157 -1.72 -1.07 -1.27
N PRO A 158 -1.77 0.10 -1.90
CA PRO A 158 -2.56 0.31 -3.12
C PRO A 158 -2.03 -0.44 -4.35
N ASP A 159 -0.83 -1.02 -4.29
CA ASP A 159 -0.28 -1.88 -5.34
C ASP A 159 -0.68 -3.36 -5.17
N ALA A 160 -1.25 -3.74 -4.01
CA ALA A 160 -1.73 -5.10 -3.73
C ALA A 160 -3.10 -5.37 -4.36
N VAL A 161 -3.22 -5.14 -5.68
CA VAL A 161 -4.46 -5.36 -6.43
C VAL A 161 -4.54 -6.78 -7.00
N MET A 162 -5.77 -7.24 -7.23
CA MET A 162 -6.05 -8.60 -7.73
C MET A 162 -5.48 -8.83 -9.13
N SER A 163 -5.50 -7.82 -9.98
CA SER A 163 -5.06 -7.93 -11.37
C SER A 163 -4.54 -6.60 -11.88
N VAL A 164 -3.53 -6.66 -12.73
CA VAL A 164 -3.04 -5.52 -13.52
C VAL A 164 -3.67 -5.45 -14.92
N GLY A 165 -4.50 -6.45 -15.27
CA GLY A 165 -5.26 -6.48 -16.52
C GLY A 165 -6.55 -5.67 -16.42
N ASN A 166 -7.18 -5.40 -17.57
CA ASN A 166 -8.38 -4.56 -17.67
C ASN A 166 -9.59 -5.08 -16.87
N ASN A 167 -9.62 -6.38 -16.56
CA ASN A 167 -10.64 -6.97 -15.71
C ASN A 167 -10.14 -6.98 -14.27
N ASN A 168 -10.88 -6.38 -13.34
CA ASN A 168 -10.56 -6.27 -11.91
C ASN A 168 -9.31 -5.44 -11.57
N GLN A 169 -8.90 -4.53 -12.45
CA GLN A 169 -7.91 -3.51 -12.14
C GLN A 169 -8.43 -2.62 -11.00
N GLY A 170 -7.55 -2.26 -10.06
CA GLY A 170 -7.93 -1.40 -8.94
C GLY A 170 -8.84 -2.06 -7.89
N VAL A 171 -8.93 -3.39 -7.87
CA VAL A 171 -9.65 -4.13 -6.82
C VAL A 171 -8.67 -4.92 -5.97
N ASP A 172 -8.64 -4.65 -4.67
CA ASP A 172 -7.92 -5.45 -3.68
C ASP A 172 -8.83 -6.59 -3.20
N VAL A 173 -8.37 -7.83 -3.36
CA VAL A 173 -9.05 -9.04 -2.88
C VAL A 173 -8.04 -9.93 -2.17
N PHE A 174 -7.86 -9.76 -0.88
CA PHE A 174 -6.92 -10.52 -0.04
C PHE A 174 -5.51 -10.59 -0.66
N GLY A 175 -5.10 -9.51 -1.34
CA GLY A 175 -3.78 -9.38 -1.95
C GLY A 175 -2.68 -9.39 -0.89
N MET A 176 -1.55 -10.04 -1.22
CA MET A 176 -0.41 -10.01 -0.33
C MET A 176 0.29 -8.64 -0.44
N PRO A 177 0.44 -7.89 0.65
CA PRO A 177 1.13 -6.62 0.61
C PRO A 177 2.61 -6.80 0.25
N THR A 178 3.23 -5.76 -0.27
CA THR A 178 4.65 -5.77 -0.57
C THR A 178 5.50 -6.01 0.68
N THR A 179 6.47 -6.91 0.57
CA THR A 179 7.38 -7.25 1.67
C THR A 179 8.56 -6.29 1.75
N ARG A 180 9.03 -6.02 2.96
CA ARG A 180 10.32 -5.37 3.19
C ARG A 180 11.41 -6.39 3.03
N ASN A 181 12.40 -6.05 2.22
CA ASN A 181 13.55 -6.91 2.00
C ASN A 181 14.82 -6.16 2.41
N ILE A 182 15.65 -6.79 3.23
CA ILE A 182 16.97 -6.28 3.59
C ILE A 182 17.99 -7.34 3.19
N GLY A 183 18.96 -6.95 2.39
CA GLY A 183 20.00 -7.83 1.87
C GLY A 183 21.38 -7.26 2.13
N PHE A 184 22.32 -8.14 2.37
CA PHE A 184 23.75 -7.87 2.44
C PHE A 184 24.42 -8.53 1.25
N ASN A 185 25.29 -7.78 0.55
CA ASN A 185 26.08 -8.32 -0.55
C ASN A 185 27.57 -8.11 -0.25
N LEU A 186 28.35 -9.14 -0.52
CA LEU A 186 29.80 -9.12 -0.50
C LEU A 186 30.31 -9.54 -1.88
N ARG A 187 31.08 -8.66 -2.52
CA ARG A 187 31.77 -8.96 -3.77
C ARG A 187 33.27 -9.03 -3.52
N LEU A 188 33.85 -10.13 -3.88
CA LEU A 188 35.31 -10.34 -3.86
C LEU A 188 35.81 -10.43 -5.29
N THR A 189 36.82 -9.63 -5.61
CA THR A 189 37.52 -9.67 -6.92
C THR A 189 38.91 -10.26 -6.72
N PHE A 190 39.25 -11.27 -7.51
CA PHE A 190 40.51 -12.01 -7.45
C PHE A 190 41.41 -11.68 -8.62
#